data_4a212009143aef8c4bcab0f77414a23c
#
_entry.id   4a212009143aef8c4bcab0f77414a23c
#
_cell.length_a   1.000
_cell.length_b   1.000
_cell.length_c   1.000
_cell.angle_alpha   90.00
_cell.angle_beta   90.00
_cell.angle_gamma   90.00
#
_symmetry.space_group_name_H-M   'P 1'
#
loop_
_entity.id
_entity.type
_entity.pdbx_description
1 polymer ?
#
loop_
_entity_poly.entity_id
_entity_poly.type
_entity_poly.pdbx_seq_one_letter_code
_entity_poly.pdbx_strand_id
1 'polypeptide(L)'
;FQGRGWKISIKSWWKPALFLLLVLYIFCLPSQLFTSPYSTVVTDRNGELLGARIATDGQWRFPPRDNIPEKVATCLIEFEDRQFYHHWGVNPLAIGRAVVQNLKHKRIVSGGSTLTMQTIRLARNKPRTIGEKVIEMIWATRLEFRTSKEEILSMYVSHAPFGGNVVGLDAAAWRYFGHSAEDLSWAESAMLAVLPNAPAIIHLSKGRKTLLSKRNRLLKQLFEEEIIDASTYE
;
A
#
# COMPACT_ATOMS: atom_id res chain seq x y z
N PHE A 1 -24.71 -63.22 8.88
CA PHE A 1 -24.68 -61.77 8.75
C PHE A 1 -23.24 -61.30 8.76
N GLN A 2 -22.62 -61.12 7.55
CA GLN A 2 -21.32 -60.50 7.43
C GLN A 2 -21.49 -59.00 7.36
N GLY A 3 -21.13 -58.26 8.43
CA GLY A 3 -21.06 -56.81 8.46
C GLY A 3 -19.95 -56.34 7.55
N ARG A 4 -20.28 -55.71 6.41
CA ARG A 4 -19.33 -54.95 5.59
C ARG A 4 -18.96 -53.66 6.38
N GLY A 5 -17.84 -53.69 7.13
CA GLY A 5 -17.27 -52.53 7.71
C GLY A 5 -16.80 -51.56 6.59
N TRP A 6 -17.42 -50.42 6.49
CA TRP A 6 -16.96 -49.34 5.62
C TRP A 6 -15.64 -48.81 6.24
N LYS A 7 -14.51 -49.32 5.79
CA LYS A 7 -13.21 -48.71 6.05
C LYS A 7 -13.15 -47.43 5.21
N ILE A 8 -13.56 -46.30 5.81
CA ILE A 8 -13.33 -44.99 5.23
C ILE A 8 -11.82 -44.79 5.22
N SER A 9 -11.23 -44.94 4.04
CA SER A 9 -9.79 -44.72 3.82
C SER A 9 -9.49 -43.24 3.98
N ILE A 10 -8.96 -42.83 5.11
CA ILE A 10 -8.49 -41.47 5.40
C ILE A 10 -7.48 -40.98 4.33
N LYS A 11 -6.88 -41.90 3.60
CA LYS A 11 -5.82 -41.65 2.59
C LYS A 11 -6.24 -40.88 1.34
N SER A 12 -7.54 -40.62 1.11
CA SER A 12 -8.03 -39.98 -0.12
C SER A 12 -8.68 -38.60 0.08
N TRP A 13 -8.90 -38.14 1.31
CA TRP A 13 -9.65 -36.89 1.60
C TRP A 13 -8.80 -35.62 1.41
N TRP A 14 -7.49 -35.73 1.38
CA TRP A 14 -6.62 -34.56 1.20
C TRP A 14 -6.74 -33.95 -0.22
N LYS A 15 -7.03 -34.75 -1.25
CA LYS A 15 -7.20 -34.26 -2.64
C LYS A 15 -8.41 -33.35 -2.81
N PRO A 16 -9.64 -33.72 -2.41
CA PRO A 16 -10.78 -32.82 -2.47
C PRO A 16 -10.62 -31.62 -1.52
N ALA A 17 -9.99 -31.79 -0.35
CA ALA A 17 -9.67 -30.68 0.54
C ALA A 17 -8.72 -29.67 -0.10
N LEU A 18 -7.64 -30.15 -0.75
CA LEU A 18 -6.70 -29.28 -1.48
C LEU A 18 -7.39 -28.57 -2.66
N PHE A 19 -8.23 -29.29 -3.40
CA PHE A 19 -9.02 -28.70 -4.49
C PHE A 19 -9.95 -27.61 -3.97
N LEU A 20 -10.66 -27.84 -2.87
CA LEU A 20 -11.51 -26.84 -2.23
C LEU A 20 -10.71 -25.59 -1.80
N LEU A 21 -9.55 -25.81 -1.17
CA LEU A 21 -8.66 -24.70 -0.76
C LEU A 21 -8.19 -23.89 -1.97
N LEU A 22 -7.85 -24.57 -3.09
CA LEU A 22 -7.46 -23.90 -4.33
C LEU A 22 -8.62 -23.07 -4.90
N VAL A 23 -9.82 -23.62 -4.92
CA VAL A 23 -11.02 -22.88 -5.37
C VAL A 23 -11.27 -21.68 -4.47
N LEU A 24 -11.23 -21.85 -3.15
CA LEU A 24 -11.36 -20.74 -2.20
C LEU A 24 -10.29 -19.67 -2.41
N TYR A 25 -9.04 -20.06 -2.68
CA TYR A 25 -7.95 -19.15 -2.98
C TYR A 25 -8.18 -18.39 -4.29
N ILE A 26 -8.62 -19.07 -5.36
CA ILE A 26 -8.87 -18.43 -6.66
C ILE A 26 -9.97 -17.36 -6.54
N PHE A 27 -11.00 -17.63 -5.76
CA PHE A 27 -12.17 -16.76 -5.61
C PHE A 27 -12.15 -15.91 -4.33
N CYS A 28 -11.05 -15.85 -3.57
CA CYS A 28 -11.01 -15.10 -2.32
C CYS A 28 -11.06 -13.57 -2.53
N LEU A 29 -10.63 -13.05 -3.68
CA LEU A 29 -10.67 -11.62 -3.98
C LEU A 29 -12.00 -11.21 -4.61
N PRO A 30 -12.61 -10.11 -4.17
CA PRO A 30 -13.76 -9.53 -4.85
C PRO A 30 -13.37 -9.03 -6.26
N SER A 31 -14.35 -8.90 -7.14
CA SER A 31 -14.15 -8.36 -8.49
C SER A 31 -13.60 -6.93 -8.44
N GLN A 32 -14.14 -6.11 -7.55
CA GLN A 32 -13.70 -4.75 -7.29
C GLN A 32 -13.19 -4.63 -5.85
N LEU A 33 -11.92 -4.21 -5.69
CA LEU A 33 -11.29 -4.08 -4.37
C LEU A 33 -11.72 -2.82 -3.63
N PHE A 34 -11.91 -1.71 -4.35
CA PHE A 34 -12.26 -0.42 -3.79
C PHE A 34 -13.61 0.03 -4.33
N THR A 35 -14.53 0.33 -3.43
CA THR A 35 -15.92 0.75 -3.75
C THR A 35 -16.27 2.12 -3.16
N SER A 36 -15.30 2.80 -2.56
CA SER A 36 -15.50 4.12 -1.94
C SER A 36 -15.80 5.18 -3.01
N PRO A 37 -16.67 6.15 -2.69
CA PRO A 37 -17.01 7.22 -3.64
C PRO A 37 -15.81 8.14 -3.91
N TYR A 38 -15.77 8.72 -5.11
CA TYR A 38 -14.77 9.70 -5.50
C TYR A 38 -15.32 11.13 -5.42
N SER A 39 -14.41 12.07 -5.22
CA SER A 39 -14.66 13.50 -5.37
C SER A 39 -15.00 13.82 -6.84
N THR A 40 -15.89 14.78 -7.04
CA THR A 40 -16.06 15.36 -8.38
C THR A 40 -14.93 16.33 -8.63
N VAL A 41 -14.19 16.14 -9.70
CA VAL A 41 -13.03 16.98 -10.08
C VAL A 41 -13.33 17.64 -11.42
N VAL A 42 -13.07 18.93 -11.52
CA VAL A 42 -13.18 19.69 -12.75
C VAL A 42 -11.79 20.20 -13.11
N THR A 43 -11.32 19.83 -14.28
CA THR A 43 -10.02 20.25 -14.82
C THR A 43 -10.22 21.06 -16.09
N ASP A 44 -9.23 21.86 -16.45
CA ASP A 44 -9.14 22.49 -17.75
C ASP A 44 -8.72 21.47 -18.81
N ARG A 45 -8.58 21.93 -20.08
CA ARG A 45 -8.14 21.09 -21.21
C ARG A 45 -6.70 20.57 -21.07
N ASN A 46 -5.91 21.13 -20.19
CA ASN A 46 -4.51 20.74 -19.95
C ASN A 46 -4.39 19.82 -18.73
N GLY A 47 -5.50 19.52 -18.04
CA GLY A 47 -5.51 18.71 -16.82
C GLY A 47 -5.33 19.51 -15.53
N GLU A 48 -5.22 20.85 -15.59
CA GLU A 48 -5.11 21.70 -14.41
C GLU A 48 -6.41 21.74 -13.62
N LEU A 49 -6.31 21.67 -12.30
CA LEU A 49 -7.47 21.66 -11.41
C LEU A 49 -8.16 23.03 -11.39
N LEU A 50 -9.38 23.08 -11.88
CA LEU A 50 -10.25 24.28 -11.76
C LEU A 50 -11.09 24.25 -10.48
N GLY A 51 -11.44 23.08 -10.00
CA GLY A 51 -12.18 22.92 -8.76
C GLY A 51 -12.49 21.46 -8.44
N ALA A 52 -12.83 21.22 -7.19
CA ALA A 52 -13.25 19.90 -6.74
C ALA A 52 -14.35 19.98 -5.70
N ARG A 53 -15.22 18.97 -5.69
CA ARG A 53 -16.25 18.77 -4.66
C ARG A 53 -15.92 17.50 -3.90
N ILE A 54 -15.93 17.59 -2.57
CA ILE A 54 -15.67 16.47 -1.67
C ILE A 54 -16.61 15.31 -1.95
N ALA A 55 -16.13 14.07 -1.80
CA ALA A 55 -16.91 12.85 -1.95
C ALA A 55 -18.02 12.76 -0.87
N THR A 56 -19.03 11.94 -1.13
CA THR A 56 -20.21 11.79 -0.24
C THR A 56 -19.87 11.24 1.15
N ASP A 57 -18.72 10.57 1.29
CA ASP A 57 -18.20 10.07 2.56
C ASP A 57 -17.31 11.11 3.30
N GLY A 58 -17.26 12.35 2.81
CA GLY A 58 -16.48 13.44 3.42
C GLY A 58 -14.97 13.33 3.20
N GLN A 59 -14.52 12.48 2.25
CA GLN A 59 -13.11 12.37 1.90
C GLN A 59 -12.80 13.13 0.62
N TRP A 60 -11.64 13.77 0.57
CA TRP A 60 -11.02 14.24 -0.67
C TRP A 60 -10.33 13.06 -1.31
N ARG A 61 -11.01 12.41 -2.26
CA ARG A 61 -10.51 11.25 -3.00
C ARG A 61 -10.77 11.49 -4.47
N PHE A 62 -9.72 11.90 -5.19
CA PHE A 62 -9.82 12.10 -6.63
C PHE A 62 -9.95 10.74 -7.35
N PRO A 63 -10.47 10.72 -8.57
CA PRO A 63 -10.52 9.50 -9.39
C PRO A 63 -9.14 8.84 -9.45
N PRO A 64 -9.08 7.48 -9.51
CA PRO A 64 -7.81 6.78 -9.58
C PRO A 64 -7.05 7.15 -10.85
N ARG A 65 -5.74 7.10 -10.77
CA ARG A 65 -4.84 7.34 -11.89
C ARG A 65 -4.24 6.04 -12.40
N ASP A 66 -3.99 5.96 -13.71
CA ASP A 66 -3.37 4.79 -14.32
C ASP A 66 -1.84 4.85 -14.21
N ASN A 67 -1.25 6.04 -14.38
CA ASN A 67 0.19 6.25 -14.34
C ASN A 67 0.62 6.95 -13.06
N ILE A 68 1.75 6.55 -12.51
CA ILE A 68 2.31 7.13 -11.29
C ILE A 68 3.60 7.88 -11.67
N PRO A 69 3.76 9.14 -11.22
CA PRO A 69 5.00 9.85 -11.44
C PRO A 69 6.20 9.08 -10.89
N GLU A 70 7.26 8.96 -11.68
CA GLU A 70 8.43 8.15 -11.37
C GLU A 70 9.04 8.50 -10.00
N LYS A 71 9.16 9.79 -9.70
CA LYS A 71 9.69 10.26 -8.40
C LYS A 71 8.87 9.74 -7.21
N VAL A 72 7.53 9.73 -7.35
CA VAL A 72 6.64 9.23 -6.30
C VAL A 72 6.76 7.71 -6.16
N ALA A 73 6.75 6.99 -7.29
CA ALA A 73 6.91 5.54 -7.32
C ALA A 73 8.22 5.12 -6.64
N THR A 74 9.32 5.75 -7.04
CA THR A 74 10.65 5.52 -6.46
C THR A 74 10.67 5.79 -4.96
N CYS A 75 10.19 6.96 -4.52
CA CYS A 75 10.15 7.30 -3.10
C CYS A 75 9.32 6.32 -2.28
N LEU A 76 8.17 5.87 -2.80
CA LEU A 76 7.30 4.89 -2.13
C LEU A 76 7.98 3.52 -2.01
N ILE A 77 8.57 3.03 -3.10
CA ILE A 77 9.22 1.72 -3.14
C ILE A 77 10.42 1.72 -2.19
N GLU A 78 11.26 2.73 -2.24
CA GLU A 78 12.43 2.84 -1.37
C GLU A 78 12.06 2.98 0.11
N PHE A 79 10.96 3.64 0.41
CA PHE A 79 10.53 3.83 1.79
C PHE A 79 9.79 2.63 2.36
N GLU A 80 8.86 2.03 1.59
CA GLU A 80 7.91 1.02 2.07
C GLU A 80 8.34 -0.41 1.73
N ASP A 81 8.91 -0.64 0.55
CA ASP A 81 9.10 -2.00 0.03
C ASP A 81 10.15 -2.07 -1.09
N ARG A 82 11.42 -1.95 -0.74
CA ARG A 82 12.56 -1.94 -1.70
C ARG A 82 12.61 -3.13 -2.64
N GLN A 83 12.02 -4.25 -2.24
CA GLN A 83 11.97 -5.46 -3.06
C GLN A 83 10.61 -5.63 -3.74
N PHE A 84 9.84 -4.56 -3.90
CA PHE A 84 8.48 -4.61 -4.44
C PHE A 84 8.37 -5.41 -5.73
N TYR A 85 9.28 -5.21 -6.68
CA TYR A 85 9.30 -5.92 -7.96
C TYR A 85 9.82 -7.37 -7.88
N HIS A 86 10.37 -7.81 -6.74
CA HIS A 86 11.06 -9.10 -6.62
C HIS A 86 10.32 -10.13 -5.78
N HIS A 87 9.17 -9.81 -5.21
CA HIS A 87 8.37 -10.76 -4.44
C HIS A 87 6.93 -10.86 -4.98
N TRP A 88 6.24 -11.89 -4.57
CA TRP A 88 4.87 -12.23 -5.00
C TRP A 88 3.84 -11.85 -3.93
N GLY A 89 3.77 -10.57 -3.61
CA GLY A 89 2.83 -9.98 -2.65
C GLY A 89 3.25 -10.09 -1.19
N VAL A 90 4.09 -11.04 -0.85
CA VAL A 90 4.65 -11.24 0.50
C VAL A 90 6.16 -11.38 0.39
N ASN A 91 6.90 -10.74 1.30
CA ASN A 91 8.35 -10.87 1.39
C ASN A 91 8.73 -11.64 2.68
N PRO A 92 9.00 -12.96 2.58
CA PRO A 92 9.33 -13.78 3.74
C PRO A 92 10.59 -13.31 4.48
N LEU A 93 11.60 -12.82 3.73
CA LEU A 93 12.85 -12.30 4.31
C LEU A 93 12.60 -11.04 5.14
N ALA A 94 11.76 -10.13 4.63
CA ALA A 94 11.37 -8.93 5.37
C ALA A 94 10.57 -9.27 6.63
N ILE A 95 9.67 -10.26 6.56
CA ILE A 95 8.92 -10.76 7.72
C ILE A 95 9.88 -11.37 8.75
N GLY A 96 10.79 -12.26 8.32
CA GLY A 96 11.78 -12.88 9.21
C GLY A 96 12.66 -11.84 9.89
N ARG A 97 13.19 -10.87 9.15
CA ARG A 97 13.94 -9.75 9.69
C ARG A 97 13.14 -8.94 10.72
N ALA A 98 11.89 -8.62 10.40
CA ALA A 98 11.02 -7.87 11.32
C ALA A 98 10.75 -8.65 12.62
N VAL A 99 10.50 -9.96 12.54
CA VAL A 99 10.31 -10.81 13.72
C VAL A 99 11.55 -10.79 14.61
N VAL A 100 12.74 -11.03 14.05
CA VAL A 100 14.02 -11.02 14.81
C VAL A 100 14.26 -9.66 15.46
N GLN A 101 14.06 -8.56 14.72
CA GLN A 101 14.26 -7.21 15.26
C GLN A 101 13.28 -6.89 16.39
N ASN A 102 12.01 -7.23 16.23
CA ASN A 102 10.97 -6.96 17.22
C ASN A 102 11.18 -7.79 18.50
N LEU A 103 11.61 -9.05 18.37
CA LEU A 103 11.97 -9.90 19.51
C LEU A 103 13.21 -9.34 20.24
N LYS A 104 14.26 -8.96 19.50
CA LYS A 104 15.48 -8.38 20.08
C LYS A 104 15.20 -7.09 20.86
N HIS A 105 14.34 -6.24 20.35
CA HIS A 105 14.02 -4.96 20.98
C HIS A 105 12.82 -5.01 21.94
N LYS A 106 12.16 -6.18 22.08
CA LYS A 106 10.94 -6.37 22.88
C LYS A 106 9.82 -5.35 22.62
N ARG A 107 9.82 -4.79 21.41
CA ARG A 107 8.82 -3.82 20.91
C ARG A 107 8.76 -3.86 19.39
N ILE A 108 7.67 -3.36 18.80
CA ILE A 108 7.54 -3.27 17.34
C ILE A 108 8.43 -2.11 16.84
N VAL A 109 9.56 -2.45 16.24
CA VAL A 109 10.52 -1.51 15.63
C VAL A 109 10.60 -1.63 14.12
N SER A 110 10.14 -2.76 13.55
CA SER A 110 10.18 -3.04 12.12
C SER A 110 8.89 -3.72 11.67
N GLY A 111 8.41 -3.35 10.49
CA GLY A 111 7.28 -3.98 9.81
C GLY A 111 7.78 -4.84 8.64
N GLY A 112 7.17 -6.00 8.44
CA GLY A 112 7.42 -6.87 7.28
C GLY A 112 6.25 -6.85 6.30
N SER A 113 5.47 -5.76 6.23
CA SER A 113 4.36 -5.66 5.28
C SER A 113 4.86 -5.06 3.97
N THR A 114 4.51 -5.68 2.87
CA THR A 114 4.77 -5.20 1.51
C THR A 114 3.75 -4.13 1.09
N LEU A 115 4.02 -3.41 0.01
CA LEU A 115 3.05 -2.49 -0.61
C LEU A 115 1.77 -3.22 -1.02
N THR A 116 1.88 -4.43 -1.56
CA THR A 116 0.72 -5.27 -1.93
C THR A 116 -0.14 -5.62 -0.72
N MET A 117 0.48 -6.01 0.41
CA MET A 117 -0.25 -6.26 1.66
C MET A 117 -0.92 -4.99 2.20
N GLN A 118 -0.27 -3.83 2.06
CA GLN A 118 -0.84 -2.55 2.45
C GLN A 118 -2.04 -2.18 1.57
N THR A 119 -1.98 -2.41 0.25
CA THR A 119 -3.11 -2.23 -0.68
C THR A 119 -4.31 -3.07 -0.25
N ILE A 120 -4.09 -4.35 0.05
CA ILE A 120 -5.16 -5.22 0.57
C ILE A 120 -5.73 -4.70 1.89
N ARG A 121 -4.88 -4.23 2.79
CA ARG A 121 -5.32 -3.64 4.07
C ARG A 121 -6.23 -2.43 3.86
N LEU A 122 -5.87 -1.54 2.94
CA LEU A 122 -6.70 -0.38 2.59
C LEU A 122 -8.06 -0.81 2.06
N ALA A 123 -8.08 -1.79 1.16
CA ALA A 123 -9.32 -2.32 0.58
C ALA A 123 -10.22 -3.00 1.63
N ARG A 124 -9.63 -3.75 2.56
CA ARG A 124 -10.39 -4.46 3.60
C ARG A 124 -10.89 -3.56 4.72
N ASN A 125 -10.17 -2.49 5.02
CA ASN A 125 -10.49 -1.53 6.09
C ASN A 125 -10.91 -2.19 7.42
N LYS A 126 -10.16 -3.21 7.86
CA LYS A 126 -10.43 -3.98 9.09
C LYS A 126 -9.43 -3.65 10.19
N PRO A 127 -9.80 -3.82 11.48
CA PRO A 127 -8.88 -3.66 12.60
C PRO A 127 -7.65 -4.57 12.46
N ARG A 128 -6.50 -4.10 12.92
CA ARG A 128 -5.23 -4.86 12.86
C ARG A 128 -5.23 -6.01 13.87
N THR A 129 -5.47 -7.21 13.38
CA THR A 129 -5.35 -8.46 14.14
C THR A 129 -4.38 -9.42 13.45
N ILE A 130 -3.93 -10.45 14.15
CA ILE A 130 -3.08 -11.51 13.56
C ILE A 130 -3.86 -12.24 12.45
N GLY A 131 -5.14 -12.53 12.67
CA GLY A 131 -6.00 -13.16 11.67
C GLY A 131 -6.14 -12.32 10.39
N GLU A 132 -6.40 -11.01 10.53
CA GLU A 132 -6.41 -10.09 9.38
C GLU A 132 -5.05 -10.04 8.67
N LYS A 133 -3.95 -10.11 9.41
CA LYS A 133 -2.61 -10.15 8.81
C LYS A 133 -2.39 -11.40 7.94
N VAL A 134 -2.90 -12.56 8.36
CA VAL A 134 -2.86 -13.79 7.54
C VAL A 134 -3.72 -13.64 6.29
N ILE A 135 -4.92 -13.07 6.43
CA ILE A 135 -5.79 -12.80 5.28
C ILE A 135 -5.15 -11.81 4.32
N GLU A 136 -4.53 -10.72 4.83
CA GLU A 136 -3.75 -9.77 4.01
C GLU A 136 -2.67 -10.49 3.19
N MET A 137 -1.92 -11.43 3.79
CA MET A 137 -0.90 -12.19 3.09
C MET A 137 -1.48 -13.07 1.97
N ILE A 138 -2.55 -13.80 2.27
CA ILE A 138 -3.22 -14.66 1.26
C ILE A 138 -3.77 -13.82 0.11
N TRP A 139 -4.45 -12.73 0.43
CA TRP A 139 -5.01 -11.85 -0.60
C TRP A 139 -3.94 -11.12 -1.39
N ALA A 140 -2.84 -10.75 -0.76
CA ALA A 140 -1.70 -10.11 -1.43
C ALA A 140 -1.10 -11.03 -2.49
N THR A 141 -0.84 -12.31 -2.17
CA THR A 141 -0.34 -13.26 -3.17
C THR A 141 -1.36 -13.45 -4.30
N ARG A 142 -2.65 -13.53 -3.98
CA ARG A 142 -3.70 -13.67 -5.01
C ARG A 142 -3.82 -12.43 -5.90
N LEU A 143 -3.63 -11.23 -5.35
CA LEU A 143 -3.64 -9.98 -6.10
C LEU A 143 -2.51 -9.93 -7.13
N GLU A 144 -1.31 -10.33 -6.77
CA GLU A 144 -0.15 -10.40 -7.68
C GLU A 144 -0.35 -11.37 -8.86
N PHE A 145 -1.18 -12.41 -8.69
CA PHE A 145 -1.56 -13.28 -9.81
C PHE A 145 -2.66 -12.69 -10.71
N ARG A 146 -3.32 -11.62 -10.27
CA ARG A 146 -4.45 -11.01 -10.99
C ARG A 146 -4.09 -9.70 -11.67
N THR A 147 -3.13 -8.96 -11.13
CA THR A 147 -2.79 -7.59 -11.51
C THR A 147 -1.29 -7.38 -11.59
N SER A 148 -0.84 -6.46 -12.41
CA SER A 148 0.56 -6.09 -12.51
C SER A 148 1.04 -5.30 -11.28
N LYS A 149 2.36 -5.17 -11.15
CA LYS A 149 2.98 -4.35 -10.08
C LYS A 149 2.60 -2.87 -10.19
N GLU A 150 2.53 -2.36 -11.40
CA GLU A 150 2.14 -0.99 -11.72
C GLU A 150 0.69 -0.73 -11.30
N GLU A 151 -0.22 -1.66 -11.60
CA GLU A 151 -1.62 -1.57 -11.18
C GLU A 151 -1.77 -1.65 -9.65
N ILE A 152 -0.98 -2.49 -8.97
CA ILE A 152 -0.97 -2.58 -7.50
C ILE A 152 -0.48 -1.26 -6.90
N LEU A 153 0.59 -0.68 -7.44
CA LEU A 153 1.12 0.59 -6.98
C LEU A 153 0.13 1.73 -7.24
N SER A 154 -0.54 1.74 -8.41
CA SER A 154 -1.62 2.68 -8.73
C SER A 154 -2.78 2.57 -7.73
N MET A 155 -3.24 1.36 -7.43
CA MET A 155 -4.26 1.13 -6.42
C MET A 155 -3.83 1.66 -5.04
N TYR A 156 -2.57 1.43 -4.65
CA TYR A 156 -2.05 1.94 -3.40
C TYR A 156 -2.06 3.46 -3.34
N VAL A 157 -1.45 4.14 -4.31
CA VAL A 157 -1.33 5.61 -4.30
C VAL A 157 -2.68 6.30 -4.42
N SER A 158 -3.66 5.68 -5.11
CA SER A 158 -5.01 6.23 -5.28
C SER A 158 -5.87 6.11 -4.00
N HIS A 159 -5.52 5.19 -3.08
CA HIS A 159 -6.34 4.91 -1.90
C HIS A 159 -5.60 5.06 -0.56
N ALA A 160 -4.30 5.35 -0.58
CA ALA A 160 -3.54 5.59 0.63
C ALA A 160 -4.03 6.86 1.34
N PRO A 161 -4.13 6.85 2.69
CA PRO A 161 -4.47 8.03 3.46
C PRO A 161 -3.25 8.94 3.60
N PHE A 162 -3.37 10.18 3.15
CA PHE A 162 -2.31 11.19 3.29
C PHE A 162 -2.54 12.17 4.43
N GLY A 163 -3.61 11.98 5.20
CA GLY A 163 -3.89 12.72 6.42
C GLY A 163 -5.21 13.46 6.44
N GLY A 164 -5.77 13.61 7.65
CA GLY A 164 -7.10 14.17 7.80
C GLY A 164 -8.11 13.40 6.95
N ASN A 165 -8.80 14.11 6.06
CA ASN A 165 -9.74 13.54 5.11
C ASN A 165 -9.19 13.51 3.67
N VAL A 166 -7.87 13.46 3.49
CA VAL A 166 -7.21 13.40 2.18
C VAL A 166 -6.81 11.96 1.86
N VAL A 167 -7.34 11.41 0.79
CA VAL A 167 -7.08 10.06 0.29
C VAL A 167 -6.66 10.13 -1.16
N GLY A 168 -5.56 9.46 -1.47
CA GLY A 168 -5.00 9.43 -2.81
C GLY A 168 -4.00 10.54 -3.10
N LEU A 169 -3.06 10.20 -3.98
CA LEU A 169 -1.91 11.03 -4.34
C LEU A 169 -2.32 12.39 -4.93
N ASP A 170 -3.24 12.38 -5.89
CA ASP A 170 -3.65 13.60 -6.58
C ASP A 170 -4.33 14.59 -5.63
N ALA A 171 -5.24 14.11 -4.79
CA ALA A 171 -5.85 14.94 -3.76
C ALA A 171 -4.80 15.48 -2.77
N ALA A 172 -3.78 14.69 -2.43
CA ALA A 172 -2.69 15.11 -1.56
C ALA A 172 -1.77 16.15 -2.21
N ALA A 173 -1.39 15.96 -3.48
CA ALA A 173 -0.58 16.91 -4.23
C ALA A 173 -1.25 18.29 -4.29
N TRP A 174 -2.48 18.36 -4.74
CA TRP A 174 -3.24 19.60 -4.78
C TRP A 174 -3.49 20.21 -3.39
N ARG A 175 -3.78 19.37 -2.39
CA ARG A 175 -4.09 19.85 -1.04
C ARG A 175 -2.88 20.45 -0.32
N TYR A 176 -1.69 19.86 -0.50
CA TYR A 176 -0.51 20.22 0.27
C TYR A 176 0.46 21.11 -0.49
N PHE A 177 0.49 21.01 -1.82
CA PHE A 177 1.45 21.73 -2.66
C PHE A 177 0.81 22.65 -3.69
N GLY A 178 -0.47 22.46 -4.02
CA GLY A 178 -1.22 23.35 -4.92
C GLY A 178 -0.94 23.12 -6.41
N HIS A 179 -0.36 21.97 -6.78
CA HIS A 179 -0.08 21.60 -8.16
C HIS A 179 -0.29 20.11 -8.40
N SER A 180 -0.19 19.69 -9.66
CA SER A 180 -0.36 18.30 -10.10
C SER A 180 0.69 17.37 -9.47
N ALA A 181 0.32 16.10 -9.30
CA ALA A 181 1.27 15.08 -8.85
C ALA A 181 2.42 14.85 -9.84
N GLU A 182 2.23 15.18 -11.12
CA GLU A 182 3.30 15.11 -12.14
C GLU A 182 4.44 16.09 -11.87
N ASP A 183 4.12 17.26 -11.29
CA ASP A 183 5.07 18.35 -11.06
C ASP A 183 5.78 18.25 -9.68
N LEU A 184 5.50 17.20 -8.91
CA LEU A 184 6.12 17.01 -7.60
C LEU A 184 7.65 16.94 -7.71
N SER A 185 8.32 17.74 -6.88
CA SER A 185 9.75 17.63 -6.66
C SER A 185 10.10 16.34 -5.89
N TRP A 186 11.37 15.95 -5.86
CA TRP A 186 11.82 14.83 -5.05
C TRP A 186 11.51 15.01 -3.55
N ALA A 187 11.63 16.25 -3.04
CA ALA A 187 11.34 16.54 -1.64
C ALA A 187 9.85 16.39 -1.30
N GLU A 188 8.95 16.80 -2.20
CA GLU A 188 7.51 16.64 -2.05
C GLU A 188 7.09 15.19 -2.22
N SER A 189 7.65 14.47 -3.21
CA SER A 189 7.44 13.03 -3.42
C SER A 189 7.87 12.22 -2.20
N ALA A 190 9.06 12.52 -1.65
CA ALA A 190 9.54 11.89 -0.42
C ALA A 190 8.66 12.22 0.79
N MET A 191 8.13 13.45 0.87
CA MET A 191 7.19 13.81 1.93
C MET A 191 5.90 13.00 1.82
N LEU A 192 5.31 12.88 0.63
CA LEU A 192 4.11 12.07 0.42
C LEU A 192 4.37 10.59 0.68
N ALA A 193 5.52 10.06 0.29
CA ALA A 193 5.86 8.65 0.53
C ALA A 193 5.88 8.28 2.04
N VAL A 194 6.27 9.19 2.91
CA VAL A 194 6.36 8.90 4.36
C VAL A 194 5.05 9.15 5.13
N LEU A 195 4.08 9.88 4.55
CA LEU A 195 2.82 10.26 5.19
C LEU A 195 1.90 9.07 5.54
N PRO A 196 1.64 8.10 4.66
CA PRO A 196 0.70 7.00 4.92
C PRO A 196 1.07 6.15 6.14
N ASN A 197 2.37 6.05 6.44
CA ASN A 197 2.87 5.30 7.60
C ASN A 197 2.77 6.05 8.93
N ALA A 198 2.31 7.30 8.91
CA ALA A 198 2.32 8.13 10.08
C ALA A 198 1.04 8.97 10.24
N PRO A 199 -0.17 8.36 10.13
CA PRO A 199 -1.43 9.10 10.16
C PRO A 199 -1.62 9.93 11.44
N ALA A 200 -1.01 9.51 12.55
CA ALA A 200 -1.04 10.27 13.81
C ALA A 200 -0.07 11.49 13.84
N ILE A 201 0.88 11.56 12.91
CA ILE A 201 1.87 12.66 12.82
C ILE A 201 1.29 13.88 12.06
N ILE A 202 0.18 13.69 11.38
CA ILE A 202 -0.46 14.68 10.48
C ILE A 202 -1.19 15.80 11.24
N HIS A 203 -1.17 15.82 12.55
CA HIS A 203 -1.37 17.06 13.25
C HIS A 203 -0.15 17.95 13.04
N LEU A 204 -0.25 18.81 12.03
CA LEU A 204 0.77 19.74 11.51
C LEU A 204 1.65 20.45 12.56
N SER A 205 1.21 20.54 13.81
CA SER A 205 1.94 21.20 14.89
C SER A 205 2.88 20.28 15.68
N LYS A 206 2.47 19.05 16.01
CA LYS A 206 3.27 18.15 16.88
C LYS A 206 4.14 17.13 16.13
N GLY A 207 3.79 16.79 14.89
CA GLY A 207 4.47 15.77 14.10
C GLY A 207 5.48 16.28 13.06
N ARG A 208 5.55 17.61 12.85
CA ARG A 208 6.37 18.20 11.77
C ARG A 208 7.84 17.79 11.83
N LYS A 209 8.46 17.80 13.01
CA LYS A 209 9.88 17.40 13.18
C LYS A 209 10.11 15.96 12.78
N THR A 210 9.22 15.05 13.16
CA THR A 210 9.31 13.63 12.83
C THR A 210 9.08 13.38 11.34
N LEU A 211 8.15 14.10 10.74
CA LEU A 211 7.88 14.05 9.31
C LEU A 211 9.10 14.50 8.50
N LEU A 212 9.65 15.67 8.85
CA LEU A 212 10.86 16.20 8.23
C LEU A 212 12.06 15.24 8.39
N SER A 213 12.25 14.67 9.58
CA SER A 213 13.31 13.70 9.82
C SER A 213 13.18 12.45 8.94
N LYS A 214 11.96 11.92 8.78
CA LYS A 214 11.72 10.77 7.90
C LYS A 214 11.94 11.11 6.43
N ARG A 215 11.42 12.27 5.97
CA ARG A 215 11.64 12.78 4.60
C ARG A 215 13.12 12.93 4.31
N ASN A 216 13.85 13.64 5.18
CA ASN A 216 15.28 13.90 4.97
C ASN A 216 16.10 12.60 5.01
N ARG A 217 15.70 11.63 5.84
CA ARG A 217 16.33 10.31 5.84
C ARG A 217 16.11 9.58 4.52
N LEU A 218 14.89 9.66 3.95
CA LEU A 218 14.60 9.04 2.65
C LEU A 218 15.41 9.74 1.54
N LEU A 219 15.43 11.08 1.50
CA LEU A 219 16.24 11.81 0.52
C LEU A 219 17.72 11.47 0.62
N LYS A 220 18.26 11.40 1.84
CA LYS A 220 19.65 10.98 2.06
C LYS A 220 19.91 9.58 1.52
N GLN A 221 18.99 8.65 1.73
CA GLN A 221 19.07 7.29 1.22
C GLN A 221 19.06 7.27 -0.31
N LEU A 222 18.15 8.02 -0.97
CA LEU A 222 18.10 8.13 -2.42
C LEU A 222 19.41 8.70 -3.00
N PHE A 223 20.03 9.64 -2.31
CA PHE A 223 21.33 10.18 -2.67
C PHE A 223 22.45 9.16 -2.50
N GLU A 224 22.51 8.45 -1.36
CA GLU A 224 23.51 7.42 -1.08
C GLU A 224 23.41 6.22 -2.06
N GLU A 225 22.24 5.97 -2.61
CA GLU A 225 21.98 4.93 -3.63
C GLU A 225 22.09 5.46 -5.07
N GLU A 226 22.59 6.70 -5.25
CA GLU A 226 22.83 7.36 -6.56
C GLU A 226 21.55 7.50 -7.43
N ILE A 227 20.36 7.48 -6.78
CA ILE A 227 19.06 7.66 -7.45
C ILE A 227 18.82 9.15 -7.74
N ILE A 228 19.28 10.03 -6.85
CA ILE A 228 19.27 11.48 -7.02
C ILE A 228 20.71 12.03 -6.92
N ASP A 229 20.97 13.09 -7.63
CA ASP A 229 22.27 13.77 -7.61
C ASP A 229 22.42 14.74 -6.43
N ALA A 230 23.65 15.26 -6.23
CA ALA A 230 23.95 16.18 -5.16
C ALA A 230 23.15 17.50 -5.25
N SER A 231 22.90 17.98 -6.48
CA SER A 231 22.16 19.22 -6.72
C SER A 231 20.67 19.10 -6.35
N THR A 232 20.13 17.89 -6.45
CA THR A 232 18.76 17.58 -6.05
C THR A 232 18.64 17.36 -4.55
N TYR A 233 19.72 16.86 -3.91
CA TYR A 233 19.73 16.58 -2.48
C TYR A 233 19.89 17.83 -1.61
N GLU A 234 20.67 18.84 -2.05
CA GLU A 234 20.89 20.12 -1.35
C GLU A 234 19.63 21.01 -1.33
#